data_885fce6c6f69cc164d82db7c70f746ce
#
_entry.id   885fce6c6f69cc164d82db7c70f746ce
#
_cell.length_a   1.000
_cell.length_b   1.000
_cell.length_c   1.000
_cell.angle_alpha   90.00
_cell.angle_beta   90.00
_cell.angle_gamma   90.00
#
_symmetry.space_group_name_H-M   'P 1'
#
loop_
_entity.id
_entity.type
_entity.pdbx_description
1 polymer ?
#
loop_
_entity_poly.entity_id
_entity_poly.type
_entity_poly.pdbx_seq_one_letter_code
_entity_poly.pdbx_strand_id
1 'polypeptide(L)'
;MTTEIIPTDAGDARITWHPAKKARLVLAVSHGAGGGIEARDLRALAETLPDHGVSVALVEQPWRVAGKKVASPPKTLDVGWRGIWPAVTGPGLPVVSGGRSAGARVACRTAVELGAAAVLALSFPLHPPGRPEKSRADELLGSGVPTLVVQGGNDPFGKPEEFPAGAYELVEVAYGDHGFAVPKKADLTQEQAVTLITDAVVKWAGSLG
;
A
#
# COMPACT_ATOMS: atom_id res chain seq x y z
N MET A 1 -7.30 1.04 18.90
CA MET A 1 -7.47 0.11 17.76
C MET A 1 -8.91 -0.39 17.77
N THR A 2 -9.63 -0.28 16.67
CA THR A 2 -11.01 -0.76 16.47
C THR A 2 -11.11 -1.48 15.15
N THR A 3 -12.06 -2.41 15.03
CA THR A 3 -12.24 -3.18 13.80
C THR A 3 -13.71 -3.14 13.40
N GLU A 4 -13.96 -2.95 12.10
CA GLU A 4 -15.30 -2.92 11.54
C GLU A 4 -15.40 -3.74 10.25
N ILE A 5 -16.57 -4.27 9.96
CA ILE A 5 -16.89 -4.98 8.72
C ILE A 5 -17.65 -4.02 7.82
N ILE A 6 -17.20 -3.91 6.59
CA ILE A 6 -17.80 -3.04 5.57
C ILE A 6 -18.36 -3.92 4.45
N PRO A 7 -19.68 -3.99 4.29
CA PRO A 7 -20.29 -4.65 3.15
C PRO A 7 -19.91 -3.94 1.84
N THR A 8 -19.49 -4.70 0.84
CA THR A 8 -19.18 -4.20 -0.51
C THR A 8 -19.82 -5.10 -1.57
N ASP A 9 -19.90 -4.64 -2.79
CA ASP A 9 -20.41 -5.45 -3.92
C ASP A 9 -19.49 -6.65 -4.26
N ALA A 10 -18.27 -6.68 -3.70
CA ALA A 10 -17.33 -7.81 -3.81
C ALA A 10 -17.38 -8.76 -2.59
N GLY A 11 -18.26 -8.51 -1.63
CA GLY A 11 -18.35 -9.19 -0.32
C GLY A 11 -17.89 -8.30 0.82
N ASP A 12 -17.88 -8.84 2.02
CA ASP A 12 -17.49 -8.10 3.23
C ASP A 12 -15.98 -7.84 3.27
N ALA A 13 -15.58 -6.58 3.36
CA ALA A 13 -14.23 -6.17 3.69
C ALA A 13 -14.11 -5.93 5.20
N ARG A 14 -12.88 -5.86 5.72
CA ARG A 14 -12.62 -5.53 7.12
C ARG A 14 -11.63 -4.38 7.20
N ILE A 15 -11.92 -3.39 8.03
CA ILE A 15 -11.01 -2.30 8.35
C ILE A 15 -10.57 -2.42 9.81
N THR A 16 -9.26 -2.42 10.05
CA THR A 16 -8.67 -2.29 11.38
C THR A 16 -8.04 -0.92 11.50
N TRP A 17 -8.60 -0.09 12.40
CA TRP A 17 -8.19 1.29 12.59
C TRP A 17 -7.11 1.43 13.65
N HIS A 18 -6.08 2.21 13.32
CA HIS A 18 -5.05 2.71 14.21
C HIS A 18 -5.12 4.25 14.22
N PRO A 19 -5.95 4.84 15.10
CA PRO A 19 -6.22 6.26 15.08
C PRO A 19 -5.06 7.08 15.64
N ALA A 20 -4.74 8.21 14.99
CA ALA A 20 -3.87 9.23 15.54
C ALA A 20 -4.67 10.15 16.47
N LYS A 21 -4.07 10.62 17.58
CA LYS A 21 -4.71 11.55 18.53
C LYS A 21 -5.04 12.90 17.90
N LYS A 22 -4.22 13.37 16.98
CA LYS A 22 -4.38 14.62 16.20
C LYS A 22 -4.20 14.29 14.72
N ALA A 23 -5.16 13.55 14.19
CA ALA A 23 -5.11 13.15 12.79
C ALA A 23 -5.26 14.35 11.87
N ARG A 24 -4.37 14.45 10.86
CA ARG A 24 -4.45 15.41 9.75
C ARG A 24 -4.69 14.70 8.42
N LEU A 25 -4.52 13.38 8.40
CA LEU A 25 -4.59 12.55 7.22
C LEU A 25 -4.97 11.10 7.60
N VAL A 26 -5.61 10.39 6.70
CA VAL A 26 -5.87 8.96 6.78
C VAL A 26 -5.02 8.24 5.73
N LEU A 27 -4.29 7.19 6.14
CA LEU A 27 -3.73 6.20 5.23
C LEU A 27 -4.63 4.97 5.21
N ALA A 28 -5.37 4.78 4.13
CA ALA A 28 -6.06 3.51 3.87
C ALA A 28 -5.10 2.60 3.11
N VAL A 29 -4.72 1.47 3.68
CA VAL A 29 -3.70 0.59 3.09
C VAL A 29 -4.13 -0.87 3.09
N SER A 30 -4.05 -1.53 1.93
CA SER A 30 -4.43 -2.91 1.71
C SER A 30 -3.22 -3.82 1.48
N HIS A 31 -3.44 -5.12 1.68
CA HIS A 31 -2.43 -6.17 1.54
C HIS A 31 -2.27 -6.68 0.10
N GLY A 32 -1.23 -7.49 -0.12
CA GLY A 32 -0.97 -8.21 -1.37
C GLY A 32 -1.77 -9.50 -1.51
N ALA A 33 -1.64 -10.16 -2.68
CA ALA A 33 -2.32 -11.42 -2.98
C ALA A 33 -1.84 -12.62 -2.15
N GLY A 34 -0.59 -12.58 -1.66
CA GLY A 34 0.03 -13.69 -0.92
C GLY A 34 0.03 -13.53 0.61
N GLY A 35 -0.63 -12.50 1.16
CA GLY A 35 -0.60 -12.22 2.59
C GLY A 35 -1.83 -11.46 3.07
N GLY A 36 -1.78 -10.92 4.29
CA GLY A 36 -2.81 -10.12 4.92
C GLY A 36 -2.22 -8.85 5.53
N ILE A 37 -2.99 -8.21 6.41
CA ILE A 37 -2.58 -6.99 7.11
C ILE A 37 -1.49 -7.22 8.16
N GLU A 38 -1.15 -8.48 8.44
CA GLU A 38 -0.05 -8.90 9.31
C GLU A 38 1.34 -8.73 8.67
N ALA A 39 1.42 -8.32 7.39
CA ALA A 39 2.68 -8.05 6.72
C ALA A 39 3.52 -7.02 7.49
N ARG A 40 4.83 -7.25 7.58
CA ARG A 40 5.76 -6.48 8.42
C ARG A 40 5.74 -4.97 8.17
N ASP A 41 5.69 -4.60 6.91
CA ASP A 41 5.60 -3.23 6.43
C ASP A 41 4.28 -2.57 6.85
N LEU A 42 3.15 -3.24 6.64
CA LEU A 42 1.83 -2.73 7.01
C LEU A 42 1.69 -2.57 8.53
N ARG A 43 2.18 -3.54 9.30
CA ARG A 43 2.19 -3.45 10.77
C ARG A 43 3.06 -2.30 11.27
N ALA A 44 4.26 -2.16 10.74
CA ALA A 44 5.17 -1.08 11.13
C ALA A 44 4.57 0.30 10.84
N LEU A 45 3.93 0.48 9.68
CA LEU A 45 3.22 1.72 9.36
C LEU A 45 2.06 1.97 10.33
N ALA A 46 1.27 0.95 10.66
CA ALA A 46 0.15 1.08 11.59
C ALA A 46 0.58 1.38 13.04
N GLU A 47 1.77 0.95 13.43
CA GLU A 47 2.37 1.21 14.74
C GLU A 47 3.02 2.60 14.80
N THR A 48 3.65 3.07 13.72
CA THR A 48 4.45 4.31 13.70
C THR A 48 3.63 5.55 13.33
N LEU A 49 2.83 5.49 12.27
CA LEU A 49 2.21 6.67 11.68
C LEU A 49 1.21 7.44 12.59
N PRO A 50 0.49 6.79 13.53
CA PRO A 50 -0.40 7.51 14.44
C PRO A 50 0.31 8.57 15.28
N ASP A 51 1.56 8.36 15.68
CA ASP A 51 2.36 9.33 16.43
C ASP A 51 2.78 10.53 15.57
N HIS A 52 2.67 10.40 14.25
CA HIS A 52 2.97 11.44 13.24
C HIS A 52 1.70 12.09 12.64
N GLY A 53 0.54 11.94 13.30
CA GLY A 53 -0.71 12.57 12.88
C GLY A 53 -1.39 11.91 11.67
N VAL A 54 -1.08 10.66 11.37
CA VAL A 54 -1.70 9.89 10.31
C VAL A 54 -2.49 8.72 10.91
N SER A 55 -3.80 8.75 10.82
CA SER A 55 -4.62 7.57 11.17
C SER A 55 -4.44 6.50 10.10
N VAL A 56 -4.23 5.25 10.51
CA VAL A 56 -4.05 4.14 9.56
C VAL A 56 -5.27 3.23 9.59
N ALA A 57 -5.85 2.99 8.41
CA ALA A 57 -6.87 2.01 8.14
C ALA A 57 -6.27 0.81 7.41
N LEU A 58 -5.97 -0.27 8.13
CA LEU A 58 -5.56 -1.53 7.53
C LEU A 58 -6.77 -2.25 6.95
N VAL A 59 -6.78 -2.46 5.64
CA VAL A 59 -7.93 -3.01 4.90
C VAL A 59 -7.65 -4.43 4.47
N GLU A 60 -8.48 -5.36 4.95
CA GLU A 60 -8.54 -6.72 4.42
C GLU A 60 -9.59 -6.78 3.32
N GLN A 61 -9.16 -7.15 2.13
CA GLN A 61 -10.02 -7.30 0.94
C GLN A 61 -11.05 -8.42 1.12
N PRO A 62 -12.25 -8.33 0.49
CA PRO A 62 -13.34 -9.29 0.65
C PRO A 62 -12.96 -10.75 0.47
N TRP A 63 -12.11 -11.06 -0.52
CA TRP A 63 -11.64 -12.44 -0.73
C TRP A 63 -10.88 -12.99 0.48
N ARG A 64 -10.11 -12.13 1.17
CA ARG A 64 -9.34 -12.51 2.37
C ARG A 64 -10.26 -12.72 3.56
N VAL A 65 -11.22 -11.83 3.77
CA VAL A 65 -12.25 -11.94 4.83
C VAL A 65 -13.08 -13.22 4.63
N ALA A 66 -13.40 -13.57 3.39
CA ALA A 66 -14.09 -14.81 3.04
C ALA A 66 -13.22 -16.08 3.15
N GLY A 67 -11.95 -15.95 3.61
CA GLY A 67 -11.05 -17.11 3.80
C GLY A 67 -10.54 -17.75 2.50
N LYS A 68 -10.67 -17.08 1.36
CA LYS A 68 -10.18 -17.61 0.07
C LYS A 68 -8.66 -17.59 0.03
N LYS A 69 -8.07 -18.64 -0.56
CA LYS A 69 -6.62 -18.79 -0.71
C LYS A 69 -6.05 -18.02 -1.90
N VAL A 70 -6.89 -17.69 -2.88
CA VAL A 70 -6.50 -17.02 -4.12
C VAL A 70 -7.16 -15.66 -4.17
N ALA A 71 -6.37 -14.64 -4.46
CA ALA A 71 -6.87 -13.28 -4.60
C ALA A 71 -7.88 -13.18 -5.76
N SER A 72 -8.88 -12.34 -5.59
CA SER A 72 -9.84 -12.03 -6.64
C SER A 72 -9.16 -11.35 -7.83
N PRO A 73 -9.74 -11.43 -9.05
CA PRO A 73 -9.26 -10.71 -10.21
C PRO A 73 -9.17 -9.19 -9.96
N PRO A 74 -8.29 -8.45 -10.68
CA PRO A 74 -8.07 -7.03 -10.46
C PRO A 74 -9.35 -6.18 -10.38
N LYS A 75 -10.28 -6.38 -11.31
CA LYS A 75 -11.56 -5.63 -11.31
C LYS A 75 -12.38 -5.86 -10.04
N THR A 76 -12.39 -7.07 -9.51
CA THR A 76 -13.10 -7.38 -8.26
C THR A 76 -12.41 -6.76 -7.04
N LEU A 77 -11.06 -6.69 -7.04
CA LEU A 77 -10.33 -5.98 -6.01
C LEU A 77 -10.67 -4.48 -6.01
N ASP A 78 -10.78 -3.87 -7.19
CA ASP A 78 -11.17 -2.47 -7.33
C ASP A 78 -12.61 -2.22 -6.83
N VAL A 79 -13.54 -3.14 -7.08
CA VAL A 79 -14.92 -3.07 -6.53
C VAL A 79 -14.90 -3.09 -5.00
N GLY A 80 -14.17 -4.02 -4.39
CA GLY A 80 -14.02 -4.07 -2.94
C GLY A 80 -13.42 -2.79 -2.36
N TRP A 81 -12.41 -2.22 -3.05
CA TRP A 81 -11.76 -0.98 -2.63
C TRP A 81 -12.71 0.23 -2.71
N ARG A 82 -13.49 0.36 -3.79
CA ARG A 82 -14.54 1.37 -3.90
C ARG A 82 -15.55 1.27 -2.76
N GLY A 83 -15.94 0.05 -2.42
CA GLY A 83 -16.94 -0.20 -1.37
C GLY A 83 -16.49 0.26 0.02
N ILE A 84 -15.19 0.22 0.34
CA ILE A 84 -14.68 0.69 1.65
C ILE A 84 -14.44 2.20 1.68
N TRP A 85 -14.41 2.87 0.52
CA TRP A 85 -13.98 4.26 0.43
C TRP A 85 -14.83 5.24 1.26
N PRO A 86 -16.17 5.12 1.33
CA PRO A 86 -17.00 5.94 2.22
C PRO A 86 -16.60 5.84 3.71
N ALA A 87 -16.18 4.66 4.16
CA ALA A 87 -15.76 4.47 5.54
C ALA A 87 -14.43 5.19 5.84
N VAL A 88 -13.45 5.11 4.93
CA VAL A 88 -12.14 5.75 5.15
C VAL A 88 -12.17 7.26 4.96
N THR A 89 -13.13 7.80 4.22
CA THR A 89 -13.38 9.24 4.09
C THR A 89 -14.27 9.81 5.19
N GLY A 90 -14.97 8.95 5.94
CA GLY A 90 -15.87 9.33 7.03
C GLY A 90 -15.29 10.31 8.07
N PRO A 91 -14.01 10.23 8.44
CA PRO A 91 -13.37 11.22 9.32
C PRO A 91 -13.27 12.64 8.76
N GLY A 92 -13.56 12.86 7.46
CA GLY A 92 -13.49 14.18 6.82
C GLY A 92 -12.07 14.71 6.60
N LEU A 93 -11.08 13.84 6.62
CA LEU A 93 -9.67 14.15 6.38
C LEU A 93 -9.24 13.73 4.98
N PRO A 94 -8.16 14.33 4.41
CA PRO A 94 -7.56 13.83 3.18
C PRO A 94 -7.16 12.34 3.34
N VAL A 95 -7.41 11.53 2.31
CA VAL A 95 -7.10 10.09 2.33
C VAL A 95 -5.99 9.78 1.35
N VAL A 96 -4.93 9.16 1.84
CA VAL A 96 -3.90 8.51 1.04
C VAL A 96 -4.39 7.10 0.73
N SER A 97 -4.55 6.76 -0.55
CA SER A 97 -4.85 5.42 -1.02
C SER A 97 -3.55 4.61 -1.05
N GLY A 98 -3.48 3.50 -0.34
CA GLY A 98 -2.24 2.75 -0.25
C GLY A 98 -2.43 1.24 -0.38
N GLY A 99 -1.34 0.58 -0.63
CA GLY A 99 -1.34 -0.87 -0.66
C GLY A 99 0.02 -1.48 -0.93
N ARG A 100 0.07 -2.77 -0.70
CA ARG A 100 1.22 -3.61 -0.98
C ARG A 100 0.92 -4.55 -2.15
N SER A 101 1.81 -4.64 -3.13
CA SER A 101 1.70 -5.56 -4.27
C SER A 101 0.36 -5.39 -5.01
N ALA A 102 -0.54 -6.36 -4.95
CA ALA A 102 -1.87 -6.25 -5.55
C ALA A 102 -2.65 -5.04 -5.02
N GLY A 103 -2.54 -4.72 -3.72
CA GLY A 103 -3.14 -3.53 -3.12
C GLY A 103 -2.56 -2.22 -3.66
N ALA A 104 -1.25 -2.16 -3.95
CA ALA A 104 -0.62 -1.00 -4.57
C ALA A 104 -1.20 -0.72 -5.97
N ARG A 105 -1.43 -1.78 -6.75
CA ARG A 105 -2.08 -1.66 -8.07
C ARG A 105 -3.51 -1.14 -7.97
N VAL A 106 -4.28 -1.63 -7.01
CA VAL A 106 -5.65 -1.14 -6.74
C VAL A 106 -5.59 0.34 -6.40
N ALA A 107 -4.72 0.74 -5.48
CA ALA A 107 -4.56 2.14 -5.08
C ALA A 107 -4.25 3.05 -6.28
N CYS A 108 -3.30 2.67 -7.14
CA CYS A 108 -2.98 3.44 -8.35
C CYS A 108 -4.15 3.56 -9.32
N ARG A 109 -4.85 2.44 -9.62
CA ARG A 109 -5.95 2.44 -10.61
C ARG A 109 -7.17 3.25 -10.19
N THR A 110 -7.41 3.37 -8.89
CA THR A 110 -8.65 3.96 -8.36
C THR A 110 -8.46 5.36 -7.76
N ALA A 111 -7.22 5.85 -7.65
CA ALA A 111 -6.90 7.08 -6.93
C ALA A 111 -7.67 8.30 -7.41
N VAL A 112 -7.65 8.58 -8.72
CA VAL A 112 -8.32 9.77 -9.31
C VAL A 112 -9.83 9.67 -9.14
N GLU A 113 -10.41 8.50 -9.46
CA GLU A 113 -11.86 8.26 -9.38
C GLU A 113 -12.38 8.47 -7.94
N LEU A 114 -11.60 8.03 -6.95
CA LEU A 114 -11.99 8.08 -5.54
C LEU A 114 -11.63 9.41 -4.87
N GLY A 115 -10.96 10.34 -5.58
CA GLY A 115 -10.50 11.60 -5.00
C GLY A 115 -9.46 11.40 -3.91
N ALA A 116 -8.59 10.39 -4.05
CA ALA A 116 -7.48 10.20 -3.13
C ALA A 116 -6.53 11.41 -3.17
N ALA A 117 -6.06 11.86 -2.01
CA ALA A 117 -5.11 12.95 -1.91
C ALA A 117 -3.72 12.57 -2.44
N ALA A 118 -3.36 11.29 -2.31
CA ALA A 118 -2.08 10.75 -2.75
C ALA A 118 -2.13 9.21 -2.81
N VAL A 119 -1.09 8.57 -3.36
CA VAL A 119 -0.93 7.11 -3.40
C VAL A 119 0.36 6.67 -2.71
N LEU A 120 0.26 5.66 -1.85
CA LEU A 120 1.40 4.91 -1.31
C LEU A 120 1.45 3.52 -1.96
N ALA A 121 2.46 3.26 -2.78
CA ALA A 121 2.66 1.98 -3.45
C ALA A 121 3.85 1.22 -2.84
N LEU A 122 3.58 0.21 -2.03
CA LEU A 122 4.58 -0.66 -1.42
C LEU A 122 4.79 -1.91 -2.29
N SER A 123 6.05 -2.21 -2.64
CA SER A 123 6.39 -3.34 -3.53
C SER A 123 5.46 -3.41 -4.74
N PHE A 124 5.42 -2.31 -5.52
CA PHE A 124 4.59 -2.28 -6.72
C PHE A 124 5.05 -3.34 -7.72
N PRO A 125 4.20 -4.30 -8.13
CA PRO A 125 4.61 -5.37 -9.01
C PRO A 125 4.62 -4.90 -10.45
N LEU A 126 5.73 -4.24 -10.86
CA LEU A 126 5.90 -3.62 -12.18
C LEU A 126 5.64 -4.60 -13.32
N HIS A 127 6.01 -5.86 -13.13
CA HIS A 127 5.74 -6.96 -14.05
C HIS A 127 5.70 -8.31 -13.30
N PRO A 128 5.18 -9.40 -13.88
CA PRO A 128 5.37 -10.73 -13.33
C PRO A 128 6.87 -11.13 -13.37
N PRO A 129 7.36 -11.92 -12.41
CA PRO A 129 8.76 -12.37 -12.41
C PRO A 129 9.17 -12.99 -13.72
N GLY A 130 10.30 -12.53 -14.29
CA GLY A 130 10.85 -13.01 -15.55
C GLY A 130 10.03 -12.65 -16.80
N ARG A 131 9.08 -11.71 -16.69
CA ARG A 131 8.24 -11.27 -17.82
C ARG A 131 8.12 -9.75 -17.90
N PRO A 132 9.24 -9.03 -18.13
CA PRO A 132 9.24 -7.57 -18.17
C PRO A 132 8.36 -7.01 -19.31
N GLU A 133 8.13 -7.78 -20.37
CA GLU A 133 7.21 -7.41 -21.47
C GLU A 133 5.75 -7.29 -21.02
N LYS A 134 5.38 -7.84 -19.86
CA LYS A 134 4.04 -7.72 -19.24
C LYS A 134 4.03 -6.59 -18.21
N SER A 135 4.57 -5.45 -18.58
CA SER A 135 4.64 -4.28 -17.72
C SER A 135 3.25 -3.81 -17.28
N ARG A 136 3.20 -3.30 -16.05
CA ARG A 136 2.03 -2.65 -15.43
C ARG A 136 2.34 -1.20 -15.10
N ALA A 137 3.36 -0.63 -15.75
CA ALA A 137 3.77 0.76 -15.57
C ALA A 137 2.63 1.74 -15.78
N ASP A 138 1.72 1.46 -16.72
CA ASP A 138 0.58 2.32 -17.03
C ASP A 138 -0.35 2.51 -15.81
N GLU A 139 -0.47 1.50 -14.93
CA GLU A 139 -1.26 1.64 -13.70
C GLU A 139 -0.59 2.61 -12.72
N LEU A 140 0.74 2.57 -12.58
CA LEU A 140 1.49 3.49 -11.73
C LEU A 140 1.49 4.91 -12.31
N LEU A 141 1.83 5.05 -13.58
CA LEU A 141 1.90 6.35 -14.27
C LEU A 141 0.53 7.03 -14.38
N GLY A 142 -0.54 6.22 -14.40
CA GLY A 142 -1.93 6.68 -14.41
C GLY A 142 -2.52 7.02 -13.05
N SER A 143 -1.77 6.95 -11.96
CA SER A 143 -2.27 7.27 -10.61
C SER A 143 -2.82 8.70 -10.48
N GLY A 144 -2.26 9.65 -11.23
CA GLY A 144 -2.79 11.02 -11.40
C GLY A 144 -2.74 11.91 -10.15
N VAL A 145 -2.12 11.45 -9.06
CA VAL A 145 -1.96 12.14 -7.78
C VAL A 145 -0.52 11.97 -7.27
N PRO A 146 -0.05 12.79 -6.31
CA PRO A 146 1.25 12.59 -5.68
C PRO A 146 1.42 11.14 -5.23
N THR A 147 2.51 10.50 -5.65
CA THR A 147 2.70 9.06 -5.42
C THR A 147 4.09 8.79 -4.85
N LEU A 148 4.14 8.00 -3.76
CA LEU A 148 5.38 7.41 -3.24
C LEU A 148 5.40 5.92 -3.56
N VAL A 149 6.45 5.47 -4.21
CA VAL A 149 6.78 4.05 -4.39
C VAL A 149 7.89 3.68 -3.40
N VAL A 150 7.68 2.64 -2.60
CA VAL A 150 8.74 2.02 -1.80
C VAL A 150 8.99 0.63 -2.36
N GLN A 151 10.19 0.38 -2.86
CA GLN A 151 10.49 -0.82 -3.65
C GLN A 151 11.72 -1.56 -3.11
N GLY A 152 11.65 -2.88 -3.07
CA GLY A 152 12.79 -3.72 -2.70
C GLY A 152 13.84 -3.75 -3.81
N GLY A 153 15.13 -3.59 -3.46
CA GLY A 153 16.25 -3.64 -4.41
C GLY A 153 16.43 -5.00 -5.09
N ASN A 154 15.90 -6.07 -4.49
CA ASN A 154 15.91 -7.43 -5.05
C ASN A 154 14.51 -7.96 -5.37
N ASP A 155 13.54 -7.07 -5.60
CA ASP A 155 12.17 -7.48 -5.90
C ASP A 155 12.09 -8.11 -7.31
N PRO A 156 11.73 -9.40 -7.44
CA PRO A 156 11.63 -10.06 -8.75
C PRO A 156 10.43 -9.58 -9.59
N PHE A 157 9.52 -8.80 -9.01
CA PHE A 157 8.41 -8.17 -9.73
C PHE A 157 8.76 -6.79 -10.32
N GLY A 158 10.01 -6.38 -10.24
CA GLY A 158 10.58 -5.13 -10.74
C GLY A 158 11.48 -4.49 -9.70
N LYS A 159 12.76 -4.34 -10.04
CA LYS A 159 13.74 -3.63 -9.22
C LYS A 159 13.63 -2.13 -9.44
N PRO A 160 14.12 -1.29 -8.50
CA PRO A 160 14.06 0.16 -8.63
C PRO A 160 14.55 0.72 -9.97
N GLU A 161 15.63 0.17 -10.52
CA GLU A 161 16.20 0.60 -11.81
C GLU A 161 15.35 0.26 -13.04
N GLU A 162 14.36 -0.62 -12.90
CA GLU A 162 13.43 -1.01 -13.97
C GLU A 162 12.22 -0.05 -14.07
N PHE A 163 12.02 0.79 -13.06
CA PHE A 163 10.87 1.69 -13.03
C PHE A 163 11.03 2.83 -14.06
N PRO A 164 9.99 3.10 -14.88
CA PRO A 164 10.06 4.17 -15.86
C PRO A 164 10.10 5.54 -15.18
N ALA A 165 10.66 6.54 -15.85
CA ALA A 165 10.54 7.92 -15.40
C ALA A 165 9.06 8.33 -15.31
N GLY A 166 8.69 9.04 -14.25
CA GLY A 166 7.31 9.45 -14.00
C GLY A 166 7.20 10.46 -12.85
N ALA A 167 5.99 10.94 -12.64
CA ALA A 167 5.68 11.91 -11.59
C ALA A 167 5.43 11.21 -10.24
N TYR A 168 6.38 10.45 -9.74
CA TYR A 168 6.35 9.79 -8.43
C TYR A 168 7.72 9.84 -7.76
N GLU A 169 7.73 9.74 -6.45
CA GLU A 169 8.94 9.51 -5.67
C GLU A 169 9.19 8.01 -5.55
N LEU A 170 10.45 7.58 -5.63
CA LEU A 170 10.83 6.18 -5.45
C LEU A 170 11.90 6.06 -4.38
N VAL A 171 11.64 5.22 -3.39
CA VAL A 171 12.56 4.89 -2.31
C VAL A 171 12.91 3.40 -2.40
N GLU A 172 14.21 3.12 -2.51
CA GLU A 172 14.72 1.76 -2.51
C GLU A 172 14.94 1.26 -1.08
N VAL A 173 14.49 0.02 -0.82
CA VAL A 173 14.92 -0.77 0.33
C VAL A 173 15.99 -1.74 -0.15
N ALA A 174 17.25 -1.37 0.04
CA ALA A 174 18.38 -2.17 -0.42
C ALA A 174 18.27 -3.63 0.06
N TYR A 175 18.61 -4.57 -0.81
CA TYR A 175 18.51 -6.02 -0.58
C TYR A 175 17.10 -6.57 -0.31
N GLY A 176 16.09 -5.73 -0.16
CA GLY A 176 14.70 -6.16 0.11
C GLY A 176 14.12 -6.95 -1.07
N ASP A 177 13.51 -8.09 -0.78
CA ASP A 177 12.69 -8.83 -1.74
C ASP A 177 11.28 -8.23 -1.87
N HIS A 178 10.37 -8.89 -2.59
CA HIS A 178 8.96 -8.47 -2.71
C HIS A 178 8.21 -8.39 -1.38
N GLY A 179 8.72 -8.99 -0.31
CA GLY A 179 8.21 -8.93 1.06
C GLY A 179 9.01 -8.00 1.97
N PHE A 180 9.95 -7.22 1.39
CA PHE A 180 10.95 -6.47 2.13
C PHE A 180 11.75 -7.35 3.10
N ALA A 181 11.87 -8.66 2.81
CA ALA A 181 12.79 -9.51 3.54
C ALA A 181 14.22 -9.26 3.08
N VAL A 182 15.10 -9.12 4.04
CA VAL A 182 16.52 -8.84 3.82
C VAL A 182 17.34 -10.08 4.17
N PRO A 183 18.30 -10.50 3.31
CA PRO A 183 19.18 -11.62 3.61
C PRO A 183 19.99 -11.39 4.89
N LYS A 184 20.18 -12.44 5.70
CA LYS A 184 20.95 -12.34 6.98
C LYS A 184 22.38 -11.85 6.81
N LYS A 185 22.97 -11.98 5.61
CA LYS A 185 24.35 -11.57 5.30
C LYS A 185 24.44 -10.18 4.63
N ALA A 186 23.31 -9.48 4.47
CA ALA A 186 23.31 -8.13 3.90
C ALA A 186 23.84 -7.12 4.92
N ASP A 187 24.38 -6.01 4.44
CA ASP A 187 24.83 -4.89 5.28
C ASP A 187 23.67 -4.11 5.92
N LEU A 188 22.43 -4.39 5.51
CA LEU A 188 21.19 -3.85 6.06
C LEU A 188 20.47 -4.93 6.88
N THR A 189 20.11 -4.63 8.12
CA THR A 189 19.30 -5.54 8.94
C THR A 189 17.82 -5.45 8.59
N GLN A 190 17.05 -6.49 8.96
CA GLN A 190 15.59 -6.46 8.76
C GLN A 190 14.91 -5.30 9.49
N GLU A 191 15.38 -4.96 10.68
CA GLU A 191 14.86 -3.84 11.46
C GLU A 191 15.16 -2.50 10.79
N GLN A 192 16.39 -2.30 10.32
CA GLN A 192 16.77 -1.10 9.56
C GLN A 192 15.97 -0.96 8.28
N ALA A 193 15.68 -2.06 7.56
CA ALA A 193 14.84 -2.03 6.37
C ALA A 193 13.41 -1.57 6.70
N VAL A 194 12.83 -2.04 7.79
CA VAL A 194 11.50 -1.61 8.24
C VAL A 194 11.50 -0.15 8.67
N THR A 195 12.52 0.29 9.41
CA THR A 195 12.68 1.69 9.81
C THR A 195 12.80 2.60 8.58
N LEU A 196 13.58 2.21 7.56
CA LEU A 196 13.69 2.97 6.32
C LEU A 196 12.33 3.16 5.64
N ILE A 197 11.49 2.12 5.62
CA ILE A 197 10.13 2.20 5.04
C ILE A 197 9.29 3.20 5.84
N THR A 198 9.25 3.08 7.17
CA THR A 198 8.43 3.97 8.01
C THR A 198 8.90 5.41 7.95
N ASP A 199 10.20 5.67 7.99
CA ASP A 199 10.79 7.01 7.92
C ASP A 199 10.49 7.69 6.57
N ALA A 200 10.61 6.93 5.48
CA ALA A 200 10.28 7.43 4.14
C ALA A 200 8.81 7.84 4.05
N VAL A 201 7.90 6.99 4.57
CA VAL A 201 6.47 7.28 4.55
C VAL A 201 6.11 8.45 5.48
N VAL A 202 6.70 8.53 6.69
CA VAL A 202 6.52 9.65 7.62
C VAL A 202 6.95 10.97 6.99
N LYS A 203 8.15 11.00 6.40
CA LYS A 203 8.69 12.18 5.72
C LYS A 203 7.78 12.63 4.57
N TRP A 204 7.42 11.70 3.70
CA TRP A 204 6.57 11.98 2.55
C TRP A 204 5.16 12.42 2.98
N ALA A 205 4.53 11.72 3.91
CA ALA A 205 3.22 12.12 4.44
C ALA A 205 3.27 13.51 5.09
N GLY A 206 4.41 13.91 5.65
CA GLY A 206 4.67 15.26 6.15
C GLY A 206 4.60 16.36 5.09
N SER A 207 4.86 16.05 3.83
CA SER A 207 4.83 17.01 2.70
C SER A 207 3.46 17.13 2.04
N LEU A 208 2.49 16.27 2.40
CA LEU A 208 1.13 16.25 1.80
C LEU A 208 0.13 17.23 2.46
N GLY A 209 0.57 18.09 3.36
CA GLY A 209 -0.31 18.97 4.13
C GLY A 209 -0.05 20.43 3.92
#